data_8551ac115a026c46ab835eefe82bf9dd
#
_entry.id   8551ac115a026c46ab835eefe82bf9dd
#
_cell.length_a   1.000
_cell.length_b   1.000
_cell.length_c   1.000
_cell.angle_alpha   90.00
_cell.angle_beta   90.00
_cell.angle_gamma   90.00
#
_symmetry.space_group_name_H-M   'P 1'
#
loop_
_entity.id
_entity.type
_entity.pdbx_description
1 polymer ?
#
loop_
_entity_poly.entity_id
_entity_poly.type
_entity_poly.pdbx_seq_one_letter_code
_entity_poly.pdbx_strand_id
1 'polypeptide(L)'
;MPIVKKSDGWYWGSKGPFATKTKALQVGQAAYASGYKEEGKKKGAMTFGLDFNGTYNVDPKFWNVFIELCRLRKDEVYCVTHSTDPDENKELLGSIGQIIGEDHCIFADGHAKMEAVKALGIEIDVWIDNNPIHIFQDPGY
;
A
#
# COMPACT_ATOMS: atom_id res chain seq x y z
N MET A 1 -16.75 8.26 -2.06
CA MET A 1 -16.73 9.72 -2.09
C MET A 1 -17.58 10.29 -0.97
N PRO A 2 -17.15 11.37 -0.35
CA PRO A 2 -17.92 11.98 0.71
C PRO A 2 -19.17 12.67 0.14
N ILE A 3 -20.21 12.72 0.97
CA ILE A 3 -21.39 13.55 0.71
C ILE A 3 -21.08 14.95 1.21
N VAL A 4 -21.29 15.94 0.36
CA VAL A 4 -20.95 17.33 0.64
C VAL A 4 -22.20 18.20 0.45
N LYS A 5 -22.46 19.09 1.42
CA LYS A 5 -23.48 20.12 1.30
C LYS A 5 -22.86 21.39 0.75
N LYS A 6 -23.44 21.90 -0.34
CA LYS A 6 -23.10 23.22 -0.92
C LYS A 6 -24.30 24.14 -0.85
N SER A 7 -24.11 25.40 -1.24
CA SER A 7 -25.18 26.43 -1.18
C SER A 7 -26.41 26.08 -2.01
N ASP A 8 -26.28 25.29 -3.07
CA ASP A 8 -27.32 24.89 -4.00
C ASP A 8 -27.87 23.49 -3.75
N GLY A 9 -27.35 22.74 -2.79
CA GLY A 9 -27.84 21.41 -2.45
C GLY A 9 -26.77 20.44 -2.01
N TRP A 10 -27.10 19.16 -2.06
CA TRP A 10 -26.25 18.05 -1.66
C TRP A 10 -25.61 17.40 -2.86
N TYR A 11 -24.36 16.95 -2.70
CA TYR A 11 -23.59 16.31 -3.74
C TYR A 11 -23.03 14.97 -3.27
N TRP A 12 -22.99 14.01 -4.17
CA TRP A 12 -22.16 12.83 -4.03
C TRP A 12 -21.05 12.95 -5.08
N GLY A 13 -19.84 13.28 -4.62
CA GLY A 13 -18.73 13.61 -5.52
C GLY A 13 -19.06 14.84 -6.38
N SER A 14 -19.01 14.70 -7.70
CA SER A 14 -19.38 15.74 -8.67
C SER A 14 -20.85 15.69 -9.08
N LYS A 15 -21.60 14.68 -8.61
CA LYS A 15 -23.02 14.52 -8.95
C LYS A 15 -23.90 15.30 -7.99
N GLY A 16 -24.79 16.09 -8.56
CA GLY A 16 -25.73 16.96 -7.85
C GLY A 16 -26.01 18.22 -8.64
N PRO A 17 -26.69 19.21 -8.05
CA PRO A 17 -27.22 19.22 -6.68
C PRO A 17 -28.43 18.32 -6.47
N PHE A 18 -28.51 17.71 -5.29
CA PHE A 18 -29.68 16.97 -4.86
C PHE A 18 -30.38 17.76 -3.76
N ALA A 19 -31.72 17.71 -3.74
CA ALA A 19 -32.52 18.46 -2.77
C ALA A 19 -32.29 18.00 -1.33
N THR A 20 -31.97 16.73 -1.11
CA THR A 20 -31.78 16.14 0.22
C THR A 20 -30.54 15.31 0.29
N LYS A 21 -29.99 15.15 1.50
CA LYS A 21 -28.88 14.23 1.78
C LYS A 21 -29.24 12.79 1.44
N THR A 22 -30.50 12.39 1.71
CA THR A 22 -30.98 11.02 1.40
C THR A 22 -30.86 10.72 -0.09
N LYS A 23 -31.21 11.68 -0.95
CA LYS A 23 -31.09 11.49 -2.40
C LYS A 23 -29.63 11.33 -2.83
N ALA A 24 -28.71 12.13 -2.29
CA ALA A 24 -27.28 12.00 -2.56
C ALA A 24 -26.74 10.64 -2.10
N LEU A 25 -27.16 10.15 -0.92
CA LEU A 25 -26.82 8.82 -0.42
C LEU A 25 -27.30 7.70 -1.33
N GLN A 26 -28.52 7.78 -1.84
CA GLN A 26 -29.08 6.79 -2.77
C GLN A 26 -28.26 6.71 -4.05
N VAL A 27 -27.82 7.83 -4.58
CA VAL A 27 -26.95 7.88 -5.77
C VAL A 27 -25.60 7.23 -5.47
N GLY A 28 -25.00 7.51 -4.32
CA GLY A 28 -23.74 6.89 -3.89
C GLY A 28 -23.86 5.39 -3.75
N GLN A 29 -24.94 4.90 -3.09
CA GLN A 29 -25.19 3.46 -2.93
C GLN A 29 -25.37 2.77 -4.28
N ALA A 30 -26.11 3.37 -5.20
CA ALA A 30 -26.28 2.82 -6.55
C ALA A 30 -24.94 2.76 -7.31
N ALA A 31 -24.09 3.77 -7.14
CA ALA A 31 -22.76 3.77 -7.77
C ALA A 31 -21.87 2.65 -7.24
N TYR A 32 -21.83 2.43 -5.92
CA TYR A 32 -21.07 1.31 -5.33
C TYR A 32 -21.61 -0.04 -5.78
N ALA A 33 -22.92 -0.20 -5.85
CA ALA A 33 -23.55 -1.43 -6.33
C ALA A 33 -23.20 -1.73 -7.80
N SER A 34 -22.93 -0.72 -8.62
CA SER A 34 -22.51 -0.87 -10.02
C SER A 34 -20.99 -0.99 -10.19
N GLY A 35 -20.21 -1.04 -9.10
CA GLY A 35 -18.77 -1.28 -9.13
C GLY A 35 -17.89 -0.05 -8.97
N TYR A 36 -18.46 1.09 -8.53
CA TYR A 36 -17.66 2.27 -8.21
C TYR A 36 -16.68 1.98 -7.07
N LYS A 37 -15.45 2.49 -7.19
CA LYS A 37 -14.43 2.44 -6.15
C LYS A 37 -13.97 3.86 -5.82
N GLU A 38 -13.57 4.07 -4.56
CA GLU A 38 -13.08 5.36 -4.12
C GLU A 38 -11.81 5.78 -4.86
N GLU A 39 -11.64 7.10 -5.04
CA GLU A 39 -10.43 7.67 -5.60
C GLU A 39 -9.23 7.42 -4.69
N GLY A 40 -8.04 7.29 -5.29
CA GLY A 40 -6.79 7.01 -4.61
C GLY A 40 -6.27 5.61 -4.87
N LYS A 41 -7.14 4.64 -5.14
CA LYS A 41 -6.76 3.32 -5.58
C LYS A 41 -7.37 3.05 -6.96
N LYS A 42 -6.53 3.09 -7.99
CA LYS A 42 -6.98 2.76 -9.36
C LYS A 42 -7.35 1.29 -9.44
N LYS A 43 -8.38 0.96 -10.26
CA LYS A 43 -8.74 -0.41 -10.53
C LYS A 43 -7.52 -1.16 -11.08
N GLY A 44 -7.13 -2.27 -10.44
CA GLY A 44 -5.98 -3.08 -10.83
C GLY A 44 -4.66 -2.67 -10.20
N ALA A 45 -4.56 -1.50 -9.57
CA ALA A 45 -3.37 -1.11 -8.82
C ALA A 45 -3.31 -1.84 -7.48
N MET A 46 -2.16 -2.39 -7.16
CA MET A 46 -1.92 -3.09 -5.90
C MET A 46 -0.71 -2.53 -5.18
N THR A 47 -0.64 -2.75 -3.88
CA THR A 47 0.51 -2.42 -3.06
C THR A 47 1.13 -3.70 -2.55
N PHE A 48 2.40 -3.91 -2.89
CA PHE A 48 3.16 -5.10 -2.51
C PHE A 48 4.11 -4.77 -1.37
N GLY A 49 4.17 -5.66 -0.39
CA GLY A 49 5.18 -5.65 0.65
C GLY A 49 6.20 -6.74 0.39
N LEU A 50 7.41 -6.38 0.01
CA LEU A 50 8.48 -7.31 -0.34
C LEU A 50 9.51 -7.36 0.78
N ASP A 51 9.80 -8.58 1.26
CA ASP A 51 10.85 -8.82 2.23
C ASP A 51 12.24 -8.65 1.59
N PHE A 52 13.23 -8.28 2.40
CA PHE A 52 14.60 -8.15 1.94
C PHE A 52 15.40 -9.42 2.17
N ASN A 53 15.61 -9.78 3.42
CA ASN A 53 16.50 -10.87 3.79
C ASN A 53 15.84 -12.23 3.53
N GLY A 54 16.46 -13.04 2.66
CA GLY A 54 15.90 -14.33 2.26
C GLY A 54 14.90 -14.25 1.12
N THR A 55 14.59 -13.06 0.61
CA THR A 55 13.69 -12.84 -0.53
C THR A 55 14.38 -12.00 -1.60
N TYR A 56 14.41 -10.68 -1.45
CA TYR A 56 15.03 -9.82 -2.46
C TYR A 56 16.53 -10.12 -2.64
N ASN A 57 17.27 -10.25 -1.54
CA ASN A 57 18.72 -10.42 -1.60
C ASN A 57 19.17 -11.79 -2.14
N VAL A 58 18.26 -12.75 -2.24
CA VAL A 58 18.55 -14.07 -2.81
C VAL A 58 18.64 -14.00 -4.34
N ASP A 59 17.79 -13.23 -4.98
CA ASP A 59 17.79 -13.05 -6.44
C ASP A 59 17.35 -11.63 -6.82
N PRO A 60 18.22 -10.64 -6.63
CA PRO A 60 17.88 -9.25 -6.93
C PRO A 60 17.46 -9.01 -8.37
N LYS A 61 18.04 -9.73 -9.33
CA LYS A 61 17.70 -9.57 -10.75
C LYS A 61 16.25 -9.91 -11.03
N PHE A 62 15.78 -11.02 -10.45
CA PHE A 62 14.37 -11.43 -10.59
C PHE A 62 13.44 -10.37 -9.99
N TRP A 63 13.72 -9.92 -8.78
CA TRP A 63 12.87 -8.96 -8.11
C TRP A 63 12.91 -7.58 -8.75
N ASN A 64 14.03 -7.20 -9.36
CA ASN A 64 14.10 -5.96 -10.11
C ASN A 64 13.19 -5.99 -11.35
N VAL A 65 13.09 -7.13 -12.03
CA VAL A 65 12.12 -7.32 -13.14
C VAL A 65 10.69 -7.23 -12.61
N PHE A 66 10.39 -7.86 -11.49
CA PHE A 66 9.10 -7.78 -10.82
C PHE A 66 8.72 -6.32 -10.52
N ILE A 67 9.64 -5.54 -9.97
CA ILE A 67 9.44 -4.12 -9.66
C ILE A 67 9.14 -3.32 -10.93
N GLU A 68 9.85 -3.58 -12.02
CA GLU A 68 9.57 -2.92 -13.30
C GLU A 68 8.16 -3.25 -13.84
N LEU A 69 7.74 -4.50 -13.74
CA LEU A 69 6.38 -4.89 -14.12
C LEU A 69 5.32 -4.17 -13.26
N CYS A 70 5.56 -4.07 -11.96
CA CYS A 70 4.69 -3.30 -11.07
C CYS A 70 4.61 -1.84 -11.47
N ARG A 71 5.76 -1.25 -11.81
CA ARG A 71 5.84 0.15 -12.26
C ARG A 71 5.02 0.38 -13.52
N LEU A 72 5.09 -0.51 -14.50
CA LEU A 72 4.29 -0.45 -15.72
C LEU A 72 2.78 -0.55 -15.45
N ARG A 73 2.39 -1.31 -14.44
CA ARG A 73 1.00 -1.47 -14.03
C ARG A 73 0.49 -0.37 -13.11
N LYS A 74 1.37 0.52 -12.65
CA LYS A 74 1.08 1.54 -11.64
C LYS A 74 0.82 0.95 -10.25
N ASP A 75 1.35 -0.24 -9.97
CA ASP A 75 1.38 -0.81 -8.64
C ASP A 75 2.50 -0.16 -7.81
N GLU A 76 2.37 -0.21 -6.49
CA GLU A 76 3.42 0.25 -5.58
C GLU A 76 4.13 -0.94 -4.92
N VAL A 77 5.44 -0.81 -4.73
CA VAL A 77 6.25 -1.80 -4.04
C VAL A 77 6.96 -1.14 -2.87
N TYR A 78 6.74 -1.67 -1.68
CA TYR A 78 7.48 -1.33 -0.47
C TYR A 78 8.38 -2.48 -0.09
N CYS A 79 9.59 -2.19 0.36
CA CYS A 79 10.45 -3.18 0.97
C CYS A 79 10.31 -3.08 2.48
N VAL A 80 9.86 -4.15 3.14
CA VAL A 80 9.59 -4.15 4.57
C VAL A 80 10.48 -5.18 5.24
N THR A 81 11.34 -4.74 6.14
CA THR A 81 12.25 -5.60 6.89
C THR A 81 12.05 -5.43 8.39
N HIS A 82 12.19 -6.52 9.13
CA HIS A 82 12.20 -6.47 10.59
C HIS A 82 13.62 -6.33 11.17
N SER A 83 14.65 -6.31 10.32
CA SER A 83 16.04 -6.30 10.74
C SER A 83 16.38 -5.07 11.60
N THR A 84 17.14 -5.31 12.64
CA THR A 84 17.74 -4.28 13.49
C THR A 84 19.25 -4.11 13.22
N ASP A 85 19.79 -4.89 12.29
CA ASP A 85 21.20 -4.84 11.92
C ASP A 85 21.49 -3.63 11.01
N PRO A 86 22.30 -2.65 11.48
CA PRO A 86 22.60 -1.47 10.66
C PRO A 86 23.28 -1.79 9.34
N ASP A 87 24.12 -2.81 9.26
CA ASP A 87 24.81 -3.18 8.04
C ASP A 87 23.85 -3.77 7.00
N GLU A 88 22.92 -4.61 7.44
CA GLU A 88 21.88 -5.18 6.60
C GLU A 88 20.94 -4.07 6.10
N ASN A 89 20.55 -3.15 6.96
CA ASN A 89 19.70 -2.02 6.60
C ASN A 89 20.39 -1.09 5.58
N LYS A 90 21.69 -0.90 5.72
CA LYS A 90 22.48 -0.13 4.77
C LYS A 90 22.58 -0.84 3.40
N GLU A 91 22.73 -2.15 3.39
CA GLU A 91 22.71 -2.95 2.17
C GLU A 91 21.36 -2.82 1.45
N LEU A 92 20.27 -2.90 2.18
CA LEU A 92 18.91 -2.71 1.65
C LEU A 92 18.78 -1.35 0.97
N LEU A 93 19.18 -0.28 1.65
CA LEU A 93 19.10 1.08 1.09
C LEU A 93 20.00 1.26 -0.12
N GLY A 94 21.15 0.58 -0.17
CA GLY A 94 22.08 0.63 -1.29
C GLY A 94 21.71 -0.24 -2.48
N SER A 95 20.71 -1.10 -2.35
CA SER A 95 20.25 -2.01 -3.41
C SER A 95 18.82 -1.68 -3.82
N ILE A 96 17.83 -2.35 -3.27
CA ILE A 96 16.43 -2.12 -3.61
C ILE A 96 16.01 -0.67 -3.33
N GLY A 97 16.54 -0.06 -2.29
CA GLY A 97 16.25 1.32 -1.94
C GLY A 97 16.60 2.31 -3.03
N GLN A 98 17.57 2.00 -3.88
CA GLN A 98 17.92 2.85 -5.03
C GLN A 98 16.94 2.70 -6.20
N ILE A 99 16.12 1.67 -6.18
CA ILE A 99 15.16 1.37 -7.25
C ILE A 99 13.78 1.87 -6.90
N ILE A 100 13.30 1.58 -5.68
CA ILE A 100 11.95 1.96 -5.24
C ILE A 100 11.93 3.29 -4.48
N GLY A 101 13.07 3.79 -4.04
CA GLY A 101 13.19 4.98 -3.21
C GLY A 101 13.28 4.64 -1.72
N GLU A 102 14.02 5.46 -0.99
CA GLU A 102 14.20 5.25 0.46
C GLU A 102 12.89 5.40 1.23
N ASP A 103 11.99 6.23 0.75
CA ASP A 103 10.64 6.40 1.31
C ASP A 103 9.75 5.16 1.18
N HIS A 104 10.12 4.22 0.31
CA HIS A 104 9.45 2.93 0.16
C HIS A 104 10.17 1.80 0.89
N CYS A 105 11.20 2.11 1.67
CA CYS A 105 11.89 1.16 2.54
C CYS A 105 11.41 1.36 3.97
N ILE A 106 10.82 0.31 4.55
CA ILE A 106 10.21 0.34 5.88
C ILE A 106 10.98 -0.58 6.81
N PHE A 107 11.45 -0.02 7.91
CA PHE A 107 12.20 -0.75 8.93
C PHE A 107 11.27 -0.98 10.13
N ALA A 108 10.87 -2.23 10.33
CA ALA A 108 9.99 -2.60 11.44
C ALA A 108 10.73 -2.65 12.79
N ASP A 109 12.06 -2.65 12.76
CA ASP A 109 12.93 -2.54 13.94
C ASP A 109 12.57 -3.56 15.02
N GLY A 110 12.49 -4.84 14.63
CA GLY A 110 12.17 -5.93 15.54
C GLY A 110 10.69 -6.09 15.86
N HIS A 111 9.82 -5.28 15.27
CA HIS A 111 8.37 -5.40 15.41
C HIS A 111 7.73 -6.16 14.25
N ALA A 112 6.47 -6.53 14.40
CA ALA A 112 5.69 -7.12 13.32
C ALA A 112 5.59 -6.15 12.14
N LYS A 113 5.81 -6.66 10.94
CA LYS A 113 5.81 -5.82 9.73
C LYS A 113 4.46 -5.13 9.49
N MET A 114 3.36 -5.84 9.76
CA MET A 114 2.01 -5.30 9.63
C MET A 114 1.80 -4.05 10.50
N GLU A 115 2.30 -4.08 11.73
CA GLU A 115 2.19 -2.94 12.64
C GLU A 115 3.01 -1.74 12.15
N ALA A 116 4.20 -2.01 11.63
CA ALA A 116 5.08 -0.96 11.11
C ALA A 116 4.43 -0.22 9.93
N VAL A 117 3.83 -0.94 8.99
CA VAL A 117 3.17 -0.31 7.83
C VAL A 117 1.88 0.41 8.23
N LYS A 118 1.10 -0.15 9.16
CA LYS A 118 -0.10 0.51 9.68
C LYS A 118 0.20 1.83 10.36
N ALA A 119 1.28 1.89 11.12
CA ALA A 119 1.71 3.11 11.80
C ALA A 119 2.03 4.24 10.81
N LEU A 120 2.42 3.90 9.58
CA LEU A 120 2.69 4.86 8.50
C LEU A 120 1.49 5.14 7.61
N GLY A 121 0.34 4.54 7.91
CA GLY A 121 -0.87 4.68 7.09
C GLY A 121 -0.82 3.93 5.77
N ILE A 122 0.06 2.94 5.66
CA ILE A 122 0.24 2.13 4.45
C ILE A 122 -0.57 0.85 4.56
N GLU A 123 -1.29 0.50 3.50
CA GLU A 123 -2.03 -0.73 3.39
C GLU A 123 -1.39 -1.62 2.33
N ILE A 124 -0.93 -2.80 2.72
CA ILE A 124 -0.32 -3.78 1.83
C ILE A 124 -1.37 -4.78 1.37
N ASP A 125 -1.53 -4.93 0.07
CA ASP A 125 -2.49 -5.88 -0.52
C ASP A 125 -1.91 -7.28 -0.61
N VAL A 126 -0.62 -7.40 -0.96
CA VAL A 126 0.06 -8.68 -1.13
C VAL A 126 1.41 -8.63 -0.44
N TRP A 127 1.65 -9.59 0.43
CA TRP A 127 2.94 -9.79 1.08
C TRP A 127 3.75 -10.86 0.38
N ILE A 128 5.02 -10.59 0.15
CA ILE A 128 5.99 -11.54 -0.40
C ILE A 128 7.12 -11.66 0.61
N ASP A 129 7.16 -12.77 1.32
CA ASP A 129 8.04 -12.96 2.47
C ASP A 129 8.36 -14.45 2.63
N ASN A 130 9.65 -14.78 2.80
CA ASN A 130 10.08 -16.14 3.03
C ASN A 130 9.79 -16.63 4.46
N ASN A 131 9.45 -15.72 5.37
CA ASN A 131 9.10 -16.03 6.75
C ASN A 131 7.87 -15.22 7.18
N PRO A 132 6.67 -15.59 6.67
CA PRO A 132 5.48 -14.75 6.79
C PRO A 132 4.96 -14.58 8.23
N ILE A 133 5.39 -15.38 9.18
CA ILE A 133 4.99 -15.21 10.58
C ILE A 133 5.36 -13.84 11.13
N HIS A 134 6.47 -13.26 10.68
CA HIS A 134 6.95 -11.96 11.12
C HIS A 134 6.18 -10.78 10.52
N ILE A 135 5.24 -11.05 9.63
CA ILE A 135 4.28 -10.04 9.19
C ILE A 135 3.33 -9.70 10.33
N PHE A 136 2.91 -10.69 11.10
CA PHE A 136 1.85 -10.59 12.12
C PHE A 136 2.38 -10.63 13.56
N GLN A 137 3.58 -11.11 13.77
CA GLN A 137 4.17 -11.29 15.09
C GLN A 137 5.56 -10.67 15.15
N ASP A 138 5.89 -10.14 16.33
CA ASP A 138 7.25 -9.69 16.59
C ASP A 138 8.22 -10.86 16.50
N PRO A 139 9.44 -10.68 15.92
CA PRO A 139 10.44 -11.76 15.78
C PRO A 139 10.92 -12.17 17.15
N GLY A 140 10.76 -12.06 18.17
CA GLY A 140 11.15 -12.64 19.46
C GLY A 140 12.64 -12.48 19.83
N TYR A 141 13.30 -11.45 19.32
CA TYR A 141 14.65 -11.09 19.69
C TYR A 141 14.83 -9.58 19.95
#